data_c22308c2bbe161d2864fd94db71e778c
#
_entry.id   c22308c2bbe161d2864fd94db71e778c
#
_cell.length_a   1.000
_cell.length_b   1.000
_cell.length_c   1.000
_cell.angle_alpha   90.00
_cell.angle_beta   90.00
_cell.angle_gamma   90.00
#
_symmetry.space_group_name_H-M   'P 1'
#
loop_
_entity.id
_entity.type
_entity.pdbx_description
1 polymer ?
#
loop_
_entity_poly.entity_id
_entity_poly.type
_entity_poly.pdbx_seq_one_letter_code
_entity_poly.pdbx_strand_id
1 'polypeptide(L)'
;MHKVVRVAKSSDSQNARCHDTVLHSFQTFLGQKYGYRPFPAKIAASEFENLLGAVDSKDDLQLLKHWFWRDDNSVPAEYLLQPITSLLPHYRDYANDELRKKASADWWTAFERMQIVLRLAADKALDKQKERHKYYMSGMRQENVLQRGVKLVL
;
A
#
# COMPACT_ATOMS: atom_id res chain seq x y z
N MET A 1 22.22 43.16 -52.45
CA MET A 1 22.50 41.82 -51.90
C MET A 1 22.23 41.82 -50.41
N HIS A 2 21.04 41.47 -49.97
CA HIS A 2 20.72 41.29 -48.54
C HIS A 2 20.39 39.85 -48.27
N LYS A 3 21.24 39.19 -47.50
CA LYS A 3 21.07 37.82 -47.07
C LYS A 3 20.25 37.80 -45.78
N VAL A 4 19.03 37.35 -45.85
CA VAL A 4 18.15 37.17 -44.68
C VAL A 4 18.55 35.89 -43.97
N VAL A 5 19.04 36.02 -42.74
CA VAL A 5 19.28 34.88 -41.84
C VAL A 5 17.97 34.53 -41.18
N ARG A 6 17.42 33.35 -41.52
CA ARG A 6 16.30 32.75 -40.78
C ARG A 6 16.83 32.15 -39.52
N VAL A 7 16.43 32.73 -38.40
CA VAL A 7 16.63 32.13 -37.07
C VAL A 7 15.57 31.03 -36.87
N ALA A 8 16.01 29.81 -36.71
CA ALA A 8 15.14 28.67 -36.39
C ALA A 8 14.70 28.78 -34.92
N LYS A 9 13.47 29.23 -34.70
CA LYS A 9 12.74 29.07 -33.44
C LYS A 9 11.84 27.88 -33.58
N SER A 10 12.27 26.68 -33.16
CA SER A 10 11.37 25.52 -33.16
C SER A 10 11.85 24.31 -32.32
N SER A 11 12.80 24.44 -31.41
CA SER A 11 13.21 23.25 -30.64
C SER A 11 12.79 23.24 -29.16
N ASP A 12 12.45 24.38 -28.57
CA ASP A 12 12.20 24.41 -27.12
C ASP A 12 10.79 24.01 -26.70
N SER A 13 9.78 24.24 -27.57
CA SER A 13 8.40 23.89 -27.22
C SER A 13 8.07 22.39 -27.34
N GLN A 14 8.79 21.66 -28.18
CA GLN A 14 8.59 20.20 -28.29
C GLN A 14 9.26 19.44 -27.17
N ASN A 15 10.42 19.90 -26.69
CA ASN A 15 11.13 19.27 -25.57
C ASN A 15 10.36 19.42 -24.24
N ALA A 16 9.75 20.58 -24.00
CA ALA A 16 8.93 20.78 -22.80
C ALA A 16 7.69 19.88 -22.77
N ARG A 17 7.02 19.71 -23.91
CA ARG A 17 5.85 18.82 -23.99
C ARG A 17 6.20 17.35 -23.84
N CYS A 18 7.33 16.89 -24.38
CA CYS A 18 7.79 15.53 -24.20
C CYS A 18 8.16 15.24 -22.74
N HIS A 19 8.77 16.21 -22.05
CA HIS A 19 9.16 16.04 -20.65
C HIS A 19 7.96 15.93 -19.72
N ASP A 20 6.94 16.77 -19.91
CA ASP A 20 5.72 16.72 -19.11
C ASP A 20 4.91 15.43 -19.36
N THR A 21 4.81 14.98 -20.60
CA THR A 21 4.12 13.74 -20.94
C THR A 21 4.82 12.51 -20.38
N VAL A 22 6.16 12.48 -20.41
CA VAL A 22 6.95 11.37 -19.85
C VAL A 22 6.86 11.33 -18.34
N LEU A 23 6.91 12.48 -17.66
CA LEU A 23 6.77 12.56 -16.21
C LEU A 23 5.38 12.13 -15.75
N HIS A 24 4.33 12.55 -16.45
CA HIS A 24 2.95 12.16 -16.13
C HIS A 24 2.72 10.65 -16.35
N SER A 25 3.24 10.11 -17.45
CA SER A 25 3.16 8.67 -17.76
C SER A 25 4.00 7.85 -16.78
N PHE A 26 5.17 8.34 -16.36
CA PHE A 26 6.03 7.68 -15.38
C PHE A 26 5.40 7.66 -13.99
N GLN A 27 4.77 8.75 -13.56
CA GLN A 27 4.08 8.83 -12.28
C GLN A 27 2.86 7.89 -12.22
N THR A 28 2.10 7.78 -13.31
CA THR A 28 0.96 6.85 -13.42
C THR A 28 1.45 5.39 -13.43
N PHE A 29 2.55 5.09 -14.11
CA PHE A 29 3.10 3.74 -14.19
C PHE A 29 3.68 3.27 -12.86
N LEU A 30 4.39 4.13 -12.13
CA LEU A 30 4.89 3.84 -10.78
C LEU A 30 3.74 3.70 -9.78
N GLY A 31 2.70 4.49 -9.88
CA GLY A 31 1.53 4.42 -9.03
C GLY A 31 0.82 3.08 -9.08
N GLN A 32 0.79 2.43 -10.23
CA GLN A 32 0.22 1.09 -10.39
C GLN A 32 1.19 -0.02 -9.97
N LYS A 33 2.50 0.20 -10.05
CA LYS A 33 3.52 -0.81 -9.79
C LYS A 33 3.82 -0.99 -8.30
N TYR A 34 3.59 0.03 -7.45
CA TYR A 34 3.88 -0.02 -6.01
C TYR A 34 2.70 -0.48 -5.14
N GLY A 35 1.74 -1.13 -5.74
CA GLY A 35 0.97 -2.08 -4.99
C GLY A 35 -0.31 -1.53 -4.38
N TYR A 36 -1.36 -2.09 -4.86
CA TYR A 36 -2.62 -2.24 -4.19
C TYR A 36 -2.39 -2.79 -2.75
N ARG A 37 -2.52 -1.92 -1.75
CA ARG A 37 -2.57 -2.31 -0.33
C ARG A 37 -3.95 -1.97 0.19
N PRO A 38 -4.85 -2.94 0.26
CA PRO A 38 -6.24 -2.70 0.64
C PRO A 38 -6.44 -2.53 2.16
N PHE A 39 -5.40 -2.73 2.97
CA PHE A 39 -5.41 -2.50 4.41
C PHE A 39 -4.06 -1.96 4.90
N PRO A 40 -4.00 -1.28 6.07
CA PRO A 40 -2.78 -0.72 6.61
C PRO A 40 -1.74 -1.79 6.93
N ALA A 41 -0.47 -1.54 6.58
CA ALA A 41 0.65 -2.40 6.98
C ALA A 41 1.08 -2.17 8.44
N LYS A 42 0.64 -1.04 9.04
CA LYS A 42 0.89 -0.66 10.43
C LYS A 42 -0.44 -0.29 11.06
N ILE A 43 -0.72 -0.85 12.22
CA ILE A 43 -1.98 -0.62 12.97
C ILE A 43 -1.58 -0.42 14.43
N ALA A 44 -2.11 0.64 15.06
CA ALA A 44 -1.88 0.88 16.49
C ALA A 44 -2.30 -0.34 17.33
N ALA A 45 -1.54 -0.68 18.36
CA ALA A 45 -1.76 -1.91 19.14
C ALA A 45 -3.17 -1.95 19.73
N SER A 46 -3.63 -0.86 20.33
CA SER A 46 -4.99 -0.77 20.90
C SER A 46 -6.08 -1.01 19.86
N GLU A 47 -5.91 -0.49 18.65
CA GLU A 47 -6.85 -0.68 17.57
C GLU A 47 -6.85 -2.13 17.08
N PHE A 48 -5.65 -2.71 16.85
CA PHE A 48 -5.54 -4.09 16.37
C PHE A 48 -6.11 -5.09 17.37
N GLU A 49 -5.89 -4.88 18.67
CA GLU A 49 -6.47 -5.70 19.73
C GLU A 49 -8.00 -5.63 19.76
N ASN A 50 -8.57 -4.44 19.54
CA ASN A 50 -10.01 -4.28 19.36
C ASN A 50 -10.53 -5.03 18.13
N LEU A 51 -9.81 -4.98 17.01
CA LEU A 51 -10.16 -5.74 15.80
C LEU A 51 -10.11 -7.24 16.05
N LEU A 52 -9.07 -7.74 16.73
CA LEU A 52 -8.97 -9.16 17.09
C LEU A 52 -10.13 -9.61 17.97
N GLY A 53 -10.60 -8.76 18.89
CA GLY A 53 -11.77 -9.02 19.74
C GLY A 53 -13.08 -9.12 18.96
N ALA A 54 -13.16 -8.53 17.77
CA ALA A 54 -14.34 -8.56 16.90
C ALA A 54 -14.33 -9.70 15.88
N VAL A 55 -13.25 -10.48 15.80
CA VAL A 55 -13.14 -11.65 14.90
C VAL A 55 -13.74 -12.89 15.57
N ASP A 56 -14.75 -13.49 14.95
CA ASP A 56 -15.45 -14.65 15.51
C ASP A 56 -14.71 -15.97 15.24
N SER A 57 -14.00 -16.09 14.12
CA SER A 57 -13.32 -17.32 13.69
C SER A 57 -11.94 -17.45 14.34
N LYS A 58 -11.67 -18.61 14.93
CA LYS A 58 -10.34 -18.94 15.49
C LYS A 58 -9.27 -19.02 14.41
N ASP A 59 -9.59 -19.51 13.24
CA ASP A 59 -8.66 -19.63 12.11
C ASP A 59 -8.27 -18.26 11.58
N ASP A 60 -9.23 -17.34 11.51
CA ASP A 60 -8.98 -15.94 11.10
C ASP A 60 -8.14 -15.19 12.14
N LEU A 61 -8.36 -15.45 13.43
CA LEU A 61 -7.51 -14.90 14.49
C LEU A 61 -6.06 -15.40 14.38
N GLN A 62 -5.88 -16.69 14.10
CA GLN A 62 -4.54 -17.26 13.90
C GLN A 62 -3.89 -16.68 12.64
N LEU A 63 -4.65 -16.53 11.55
CA LEU A 63 -4.16 -15.90 10.33
C LEU A 63 -3.65 -14.49 10.59
N LEU A 64 -4.44 -13.64 11.26
CA LEU A 64 -4.03 -12.27 11.57
C LEU A 64 -2.79 -12.24 12.49
N LYS A 65 -2.75 -13.07 13.54
CA LYS A 65 -1.59 -13.16 14.44
C LYS A 65 -0.35 -13.74 13.77
N HIS A 66 -0.51 -14.56 12.75
CA HIS A 66 0.61 -15.09 11.96
C HIS A 66 1.23 -14.02 11.06
N TRP A 67 0.41 -13.14 10.46
CA TRP A 67 0.88 -12.12 9.53
C TRP A 67 1.23 -10.78 10.18
N PHE A 68 0.67 -10.47 11.35
CA PHE A 68 0.95 -9.24 12.09
C PHE A 68 1.70 -9.57 13.37
N TRP A 69 2.83 -8.92 13.57
CA TRP A 69 3.59 -9.01 14.81
C TRP A 69 3.57 -7.68 15.55
N ARG A 70 3.62 -7.75 16.88
CA ARG A 70 3.61 -6.58 17.73
C ARG A 70 5.02 -6.00 17.83
N ASP A 71 5.15 -4.70 17.58
CA ASP A 71 6.37 -3.93 17.81
C ASP A 71 6.20 -3.07 19.05
N ASP A 72 6.82 -3.50 20.15
CA ASP A 72 6.81 -2.78 21.42
C ASP A 72 7.87 -1.68 21.50
N ASN A 73 8.78 -1.59 20.50
CA ASN A 73 9.75 -0.50 20.41
C ASN A 73 9.14 0.81 19.89
N SER A 74 8.02 0.71 19.20
CA SER A 74 7.26 1.90 18.76
C SER A 74 6.52 2.54 19.93
N VAL A 75 6.44 3.87 19.95
CA VAL A 75 5.67 4.63 20.93
C VAL A 75 4.65 5.51 20.22
N PRO A 76 3.36 5.19 20.27
CA PRO A 76 2.74 4.00 20.89
C PRO A 76 3.08 2.69 20.19
N ALA A 77 2.92 1.54 20.89
CA ALA A 77 3.13 0.21 20.32
C ALA A 77 2.22 -0.02 19.09
N GLU A 78 2.75 -0.72 18.09
CA GLU A 78 2.06 -0.97 16.82
C GLU A 78 2.12 -2.45 16.45
N TYR A 79 1.16 -2.88 15.64
CA TYR A 79 1.24 -4.15 14.91
C TYR A 79 1.70 -3.90 13.48
N LEU A 80 2.70 -4.65 13.05
CA LEU A 80 3.32 -4.55 11.74
C LEU A 80 3.02 -5.78 10.90
N LEU A 81 2.59 -5.59 9.66
CA LEU A 81 2.49 -6.68 8.69
C LEU A 81 3.89 -7.20 8.38
N GLN A 82 4.10 -8.50 8.59
CA GLN A 82 5.38 -9.14 8.33
C GLN A 82 5.73 -9.11 6.83
N PRO A 83 7.03 -9.01 6.49
CA PRO A 83 7.48 -9.14 5.12
C PRO A 83 7.08 -10.52 4.55
N ILE A 84 6.58 -10.55 3.32
CA ILE A 84 6.13 -11.79 2.67
C ILE A 84 7.21 -12.86 2.69
N THR A 85 8.46 -12.46 2.43
CA THR A 85 9.61 -13.36 2.38
C THR A 85 10.00 -13.97 3.72
N SER A 86 9.57 -13.39 4.85
CA SER A 86 9.79 -13.95 6.18
C SER A 86 8.92 -15.19 6.43
N LEU A 87 7.71 -15.22 5.88
CA LEU A 87 6.76 -16.32 6.04
C LEU A 87 6.75 -17.25 4.82
N LEU A 88 7.05 -16.71 3.64
CA LEU A 88 7.08 -17.42 2.37
C LEU A 88 8.46 -17.22 1.68
N PRO A 89 9.51 -17.97 2.09
CA PRO A 89 10.87 -17.75 1.60
C PRO A 89 11.00 -17.86 0.07
N HIS A 90 10.22 -18.74 -0.54
CA HIS A 90 10.24 -18.94 -2.00
C HIS A 90 9.50 -17.86 -2.80
N TYR A 91 8.90 -16.86 -2.15
CA TYR A 91 8.17 -15.79 -2.85
C TYR A 91 9.04 -14.99 -3.84
N ARG A 92 10.36 -14.89 -3.56
CA ARG A 92 11.37 -14.25 -4.42
C ARG A 92 12.40 -15.24 -4.99
N ASP A 93 12.09 -16.52 -5.01
CA ASP A 93 12.96 -17.54 -5.56
C ASP A 93 12.83 -17.59 -7.08
N TYR A 94 13.67 -16.81 -7.75
CA TYR A 94 13.71 -16.76 -9.22
C TYR A 94 14.40 -17.99 -9.86
N ALA A 95 15.07 -18.81 -9.07
CA ALA A 95 15.68 -20.04 -9.52
C ALA A 95 14.66 -21.19 -9.66
N ASN A 96 13.58 -21.16 -8.87
CA ASN A 96 12.54 -22.18 -8.88
C ASN A 96 11.17 -21.57 -9.13
N ASP A 97 10.72 -21.58 -10.37
CA ASP A 97 9.48 -20.93 -10.81
C ASP A 97 8.23 -21.57 -10.21
N GLU A 98 8.24 -22.89 -9.99
CA GLU A 98 7.11 -23.62 -9.41
C GLU A 98 6.91 -23.25 -7.93
N LEU A 99 7.99 -23.23 -7.14
CA LEU A 99 7.92 -22.83 -5.74
C LEU A 99 7.51 -21.35 -5.60
N ARG A 100 8.01 -20.50 -6.50
CA ARG A 100 7.65 -19.09 -6.53
C ARG A 100 6.18 -18.88 -6.86
N LYS A 101 5.64 -19.58 -7.85
CA LYS A 101 4.22 -19.52 -8.21
C LYS A 101 3.34 -19.98 -7.05
N LYS A 102 3.72 -21.08 -6.39
CA LYS A 102 3.01 -21.58 -5.22
C LYS A 102 3.01 -20.56 -4.08
N ALA A 103 4.18 -20.05 -3.71
CA ALA A 103 4.30 -19.04 -2.66
C ALA A 103 3.52 -17.75 -2.99
N SER A 104 3.47 -17.37 -4.26
CA SER A 104 2.65 -16.24 -4.71
C SER A 104 1.15 -16.52 -4.57
N ALA A 105 0.69 -17.71 -4.92
CA ALA A 105 -0.71 -18.11 -4.76
C ALA A 105 -1.11 -18.15 -3.27
N ASP A 106 -0.26 -18.73 -2.42
CA ASP A 106 -0.47 -18.79 -0.96
C ASP A 106 -0.56 -17.39 -0.35
N TRP A 107 0.32 -16.47 -0.80
CA TRP A 107 0.26 -15.07 -0.38
C TRP A 107 -1.07 -14.41 -0.76
N TRP A 108 -1.49 -14.52 -2.01
CA TRP A 108 -2.72 -13.86 -2.45
C TRP A 108 -3.96 -14.41 -1.75
N THR A 109 -4.01 -15.72 -1.49
CA THR A 109 -5.08 -16.36 -0.71
C THR A 109 -5.12 -15.81 0.73
N ALA A 110 -3.98 -15.76 1.40
CA ALA A 110 -3.88 -15.20 2.75
C ALA A 110 -4.25 -13.70 2.77
N PHE A 111 -3.78 -12.94 1.79
CA PHE A 111 -4.01 -11.52 1.67
C PHE A 111 -5.48 -11.16 1.47
N GLU A 112 -6.18 -11.85 0.56
CA GLU A 112 -7.62 -11.66 0.33
C GLU A 112 -8.42 -12.01 1.58
N ARG A 113 -8.05 -13.10 2.27
CA ARG A 113 -8.71 -13.48 3.52
C ARG A 113 -8.49 -12.44 4.60
N MET A 114 -7.26 -11.97 4.84
CA MET A 114 -6.97 -10.91 5.80
C MET A 114 -7.74 -9.63 5.49
N GLN A 115 -7.87 -9.27 4.21
CA GLN A 115 -8.62 -8.10 3.78
C GLN A 115 -10.09 -8.20 4.20
N ILE A 116 -10.73 -9.34 3.94
CA ILE A 116 -12.13 -9.58 4.30
C ILE A 116 -12.29 -9.51 5.82
N VAL A 117 -11.44 -10.23 6.54
CA VAL A 117 -11.51 -10.31 8.01
C VAL A 117 -11.30 -8.94 8.66
N LEU A 118 -10.29 -8.17 8.24
CA LEU A 118 -10.03 -6.84 8.78
C LEU A 118 -11.16 -5.85 8.49
N ARG A 119 -11.79 -5.92 7.33
CA ARG A 119 -12.96 -5.10 7.00
C ARG A 119 -14.15 -5.42 7.87
N LEU A 120 -14.49 -6.71 8.01
CA LEU A 120 -15.59 -7.14 8.87
C LEU A 120 -15.33 -6.80 10.34
N ALA A 121 -14.10 -6.98 10.82
CA ALA A 121 -13.73 -6.60 12.18
C ALA A 121 -13.79 -5.07 12.37
N ALA A 122 -13.33 -4.27 11.39
CA ALA A 122 -13.39 -2.82 11.45
C ALA A 122 -14.85 -2.30 11.47
N ASP A 123 -15.75 -2.93 10.73
CA ASP A 123 -17.17 -2.57 10.73
C ASP A 123 -17.84 -2.86 12.08
N LYS A 124 -17.39 -3.92 12.80
CA LYS A 124 -17.90 -4.29 14.13
C LYS A 124 -17.27 -3.49 15.27
N ALA A 125 -15.96 -3.25 15.22
CA ALA A 125 -15.18 -2.73 16.33
C ALA A 125 -14.95 -1.22 16.30
N LEU A 126 -15.04 -0.58 15.12
CA LEU A 126 -14.72 0.84 14.95
C LEU A 126 -15.98 1.67 14.68
N ASP A 127 -16.33 2.55 15.61
CA ASP A 127 -17.54 3.40 15.50
C ASP A 127 -17.33 4.57 14.54
N LYS A 128 -16.12 5.11 14.46
CA LYS A 128 -15.83 6.26 13.62
C LYS A 128 -15.61 5.88 12.18
N GLN A 129 -16.43 6.43 11.28
CA GLN A 129 -16.32 6.22 9.84
C GLN A 129 -14.90 6.52 9.29
N LYS A 130 -14.20 7.49 9.87
CA LYS A 130 -12.83 7.87 9.49
C LYS A 130 -11.80 6.76 9.77
N GLU A 131 -11.97 6.02 10.87
CA GLU A 131 -11.11 4.92 11.27
C GLU A 131 -11.37 3.68 10.40
N ARG A 132 -12.63 3.37 10.10
CA ARG A 132 -13.02 2.30 9.17
C ARG A 132 -12.52 2.53 7.76
N HIS A 133 -12.53 3.79 7.30
CA HIS A 133 -12.22 4.15 5.91
C HIS A 133 -10.83 3.70 5.46
N LYS A 134 -9.82 3.64 6.35
CA LYS A 134 -8.47 3.18 6.03
C LYS A 134 -8.38 1.70 5.62
N TYR A 135 -9.35 0.87 6.01
CA TYR A 135 -9.43 -0.54 5.61
C TYR A 135 -10.07 -0.74 4.23
N TYR A 136 -10.66 0.31 3.67
CA TYR A 136 -11.32 0.31 2.35
C TYR A 136 -10.57 1.14 1.30
N MET A 137 -9.63 1.98 1.73
CA MET A 137 -8.86 2.84 0.82
C MET A 137 -7.67 2.11 0.21
N SER A 138 -7.37 2.40 -1.06
CA SER A 138 -6.09 2.01 -1.65
C SER A 138 -4.93 2.78 -0.99
N GLY A 139 -3.74 2.15 -0.85
CA GLY A 139 -2.57 2.72 -0.17
C GLY A 139 -2.15 4.11 -0.67
N MET A 140 -2.33 4.40 -1.96
CA MET A 140 -2.06 5.72 -2.55
C MET A 140 -2.94 6.85 -1.97
N ARG A 141 -4.15 6.52 -1.54
CA ARG A 141 -5.07 7.52 -0.96
C ARG A 141 -4.77 7.81 0.51
N GLN A 142 -4.17 6.85 1.23
CA GLN A 142 -3.77 7.04 2.63
C GLN A 142 -2.64 8.05 2.78
N GLU A 143 -1.60 7.97 1.94
CA GLU A 143 -0.46 8.90 1.98
C GLU A 143 -0.89 10.33 1.66
N ASN A 144 -1.78 10.51 0.69
CA ASN A 144 -2.29 11.84 0.32
C ASN A 144 -3.14 12.51 1.41
N VAL A 145 -3.86 11.74 2.23
CA VAL A 145 -4.66 12.28 3.34
C VAL A 145 -3.75 12.74 4.48
N LEU A 146 -2.70 11.98 4.80
CA LEU A 146 -1.72 12.36 5.83
C LEU A 146 -0.93 13.62 5.42
N GLN A 147 -0.50 13.73 4.16
CA GLN A 147 0.22 14.90 3.65
C GLN A 147 -0.65 16.16 3.60
N ARG A 148 -1.96 16.06 3.35
CA ARG A 148 -2.88 17.20 3.38
C ARG A 148 -3.20 17.68 4.81
N GLY A 149 -3.18 16.78 5.79
CA GLY A 149 -3.40 17.12 7.19
C GLY A 149 -2.26 17.94 7.82
N VAL A 150 -1.03 17.81 7.31
CA VAL A 150 0.15 18.55 7.79
C VAL A 150 0.22 19.97 7.22
N LYS A 151 -0.50 20.30 6.15
CA LYS A 151 -0.50 21.65 5.54
C LYS A 151 -1.50 22.64 6.12
N LEU A 152 -2.23 22.29 7.16
CA LEU A 152 -3.26 23.14 7.77
C LEU A 152 -2.90 23.66 9.18
N VAL A 153 -1.63 23.52 9.58
CA VAL A 153 -1.12 24.14 10.84
C VAL A 153 0.23 24.81 10.52
N LEU A 154 0.15 25.92 9.84
CA LEU A 154 1.14 27.04 9.86
C LEU A 154 0.41 28.32 9.55
#